data_d21b122bb082c154b854bb42c5a22f5f
#
_entry.id   d21b122bb082c154b854bb42c5a22f5f
#
_cell.length_a   1.000
_cell.length_b   1.000
_cell.length_c   1.000
_cell.angle_alpha   90.00
_cell.angle_beta   90.00
_cell.angle_gamma   90.00
#
_symmetry.space_group_name_H-M   'P 1'
#
loop_
_entity.id
_entity.type
_entity.pdbx_description
1 polymer ?
#
loop_
_entity_poly.entity_id
_entity_poly.type
_entity_poly.pdbx_seq_one_letter_code
_entity_poly.pdbx_strand_id
1 'polypeptide(L)' 'MKVILLENIKRIGSIGEIIDVKRGFARNFLIANKKALYASKENIAQVQKIKNDLSKKHNEKKKSDRKST' A
#
# COMPACT_ATOMS: atom_id res chain seq x y z
N MET A 1 10.38 -2.73 13.66
CA MET A 1 9.66 -3.65 12.77
C MET A 1 9.20 -2.89 11.53
N LYS A 2 9.46 -3.47 10.37
CA LYS A 2 9.09 -2.79 9.14
C LYS A 2 7.77 -3.27 8.59
N VAL A 3 6.96 -2.36 8.15
CA VAL A 3 5.67 -2.69 7.56
C VAL A 3 5.46 -1.89 6.29
N ILE A 4 4.62 -2.41 5.41
CA ILE A 4 4.31 -1.72 4.17
C ILE A 4 2.86 -1.26 4.27
N LEU A 5 2.62 0.00 3.93
CA LEU A 5 1.32 0.60 4.10
C LEU A 5 0.34 0.20 3.01
N LEU A 6 -0.89 -0.03 3.41
CA LEU A 6 -1.95 -0.41 2.48
C LEU A 6 -2.80 0.77 2.05
N GLU A 7 -2.60 1.90 2.69
CA GLU A 7 -3.35 3.10 2.33
C GLU A 7 -2.58 4.33 2.78
N ASN A 8 -2.99 5.48 2.32
CA ASN A 8 -2.34 6.73 2.69
C ASN A 8 -2.72 7.09 4.11
N ILE A 9 -1.72 7.26 4.96
CA ILE A 9 -1.93 7.65 6.34
C ILE A 9 -1.14 8.91 6.58
N LYS A 10 -1.82 10.00 6.76
CA LYS A 10 -1.17 11.30 6.90
C LYS A 10 -0.01 11.36 7.87
N ARG A 11 -0.15 10.71 8.99
CA ARG A 11 0.90 10.79 9.99
C ARG A 11 2.00 9.79 9.80
N ILE A 12 1.80 8.84 8.94
CA ILE A 12 2.71 7.72 8.82
C ILE A 12 3.35 7.63 7.47
N GLY A 13 2.57 7.71 6.43
CA GLY A 13 3.14 7.61 5.09
C GLY A 13 2.07 7.30 4.05
N SER A 14 2.52 6.98 2.86
CA SER A 14 1.64 6.71 1.74
C SER A 14 1.55 5.24 1.43
N ILE A 15 0.55 4.88 0.65
CA ILE A 15 0.36 3.48 0.27
C ILE A 15 1.60 2.98 -0.45
N GLY A 16 2.01 1.77 -0.10
CA GLY A 16 3.18 1.17 -0.70
C GLY A 16 4.49 1.58 -0.07
N GLU A 17 4.45 2.43 0.94
CA GLU A 17 5.65 2.88 1.59
C GLU A 17 6.03 1.94 2.72
N ILE A 18 7.32 1.67 2.85
CA ILE A 18 7.81 0.80 3.93
C ILE A 18 8.34 1.67 5.04
N ILE A 19 7.80 1.50 6.23
CA ILE A 19 8.23 2.29 7.38
C ILE A 19 8.63 1.39 8.52
N ASP A 20 9.42 1.94 9.43
CA ASP A 20 9.89 1.21 10.59
C ASP A 20 9.15 1.73 11.81
N VAL A 21 8.37 0.89 12.44
CA VAL A 21 7.61 1.28 13.61
C VAL A 21 7.77 0.23 14.70
N LYS A 22 7.30 0.56 15.89
CA LYS A 22 7.38 -0.36 17.00
C LYS A 22 6.43 -1.51 16.76
N ARG A 23 6.87 -2.69 17.17
CA ARG A 23 6.09 -3.89 16.98
C ARG A 23 4.67 -3.77 17.52
N GLY A 24 4.54 -3.28 18.76
CA GLY A 24 3.23 -3.15 19.36
C GLY A 24 2.33 -2.23 18.57
N PHE A 25 2.86 -1.11 18.15
CA PHE A 25 2.10 -0.16 17.36
C PHE A 25 1.67 -0.78 16.03
N ALA A 26 2.62 -1.43 15.38
CA ALA A 26 2.34 -2.05 14.10
C ALA A 26 1.24 -3.09 14.22
N ARG A 27 1.35 -3.96 15.20
CA ARG A 27 0.36 -5.01 15.38
C ARG A 27 -0.99 -4.49 15.81
N ASN A 28 -0.99 -3.64 16.81
CA ASN A 28 -2.24 -3.19 17.39
C ASN A 28 -2.97 -2.14 16.60
N PHE A 29 -2.26 -1.37 15.85
CA PHE A 29 -2.89 -0.31 15.08
C PHE A 29 -2.89 -0.58 13.58
N LEU A 30 -1.72 -0.73 13.01
CA LEU A 30 -1.62 -0.86 11.57
C LEU A 30 -2.19 -2.18 11.05
N ILE A 31 -1.73 -3.26 11.60
CA ILE A 31 -2.15 -4.58 11.12
C ILE A 31 -3.55 -4.93 11.59
N ALA A 32 -3.86 -4.60 12.82
CA ALA A 32 -5.18 -4.89 13.37
C ALA A 32 -6.27 -4.17 12.58
N ASN A 33 -5.98 -2.98 12.10
CA ASN A 33 -6.94 -2.20 11.30
C ASN A 33 -6.74 -2.41 9.81
N LYS A 34 -5.86 -3.32 9.46
CA LYS A 34 -5.55 -3.60 8.06
C LYS A 34 -5.09 -2.38 7.28
N LYS A 35 -4.36 -1.53 7.97
CA LYS A 35 -3.79 -0.35 7.34
C LYS A 35 -2.41 -0.61 6.81
N ALA A 36 -1.79 -1.69 7.23
CA ALA A 36 -0.48 -2.07 6.76
C ALA A 36 -0.27 -3.55 6.96
N LEU A 37 0.76 -4.09 6.32
CA LEU A 37 1.12 -5.49 6.46
C LEU A 37 2.60 -5.57 6.78
N TYR A 38 3.03 -6.73 7.26
CA TYR A 38 4.45 -6.92 7.50
C TYR A 38 5.19 -6.76 6.18
N ALA A 39 6.33 -6.12 6.23
CA ALA A 39 7.09 -5.86 5.01
C ALA A 39 7.82 -7.11 4.56
N SER A 40 7.09 -8.07 4.08
CA SER A 40 7.69 -9.29 3.54
C SER A 40 7.55 -9.23 2.03
N LYS A 41 8.30 -10.08 1.35
CA LYS A 41 8.30 -10.09 -0.10
C LYS A 41 6.90 -10.24 -0.66
N GLU A 42 6.16 -11.17 -0.12
CA GLU A 42 4.81 -11.41 -0.58
C GLU A 42 3.90 -10.22 -0.36
N ASN A 43 3.99 -9.66 0.83
CA ASN A 43 3.14 -8.52 1.15
C ASN A 43 3.53 -7.29 0.34
N ILE A 44 4.82 -7.10 0.16
CA ILE A 44 5.28 -5.98 -0.64
C ILE A 44 4.78 -6.10 -2.07
N ALA A 45 4.86 -7.29 -2.61
CA ALA A 45 4.40 -7.52 -3.97
C ALA A 45 2.91 -7.23 -4.10
N GLN A 46 2.13 -7.68 -3.12
CA GLN A 46 0.70 -7.44 -3.15
C GLN A 46 0.36 -5.97 -3.10
N VAL A 47 1.01 -5.26 -2.19
CA VAL A 47 0.73 -3.84 -2.03
C VAL A 47 1.17 -3.07 -3.26
N GLN A 48 2.31 -3.43 -3.82
CA GLN A 48 2.77 -2.76 -5.03
C GLN A 48 1.81 -2.98 -6.18
N LYS A 49 1.21 -4.16 -6.21
CA LYS A 49 0.24 -4.45 -7.24
C LYS A 49 -0.98 -3.55 -7.06
N ILE A 50 -1.42 -3.40 -5.83
CA ILE A 50 -2.54 -2.52 -5.55
C ILE A 50 -2.21 -1.09 -5.92
N LYS A 51 -1.02 -0.66 -5.57
CA LYS A 51 -0.58 0.68 -5.87
C LYS A 51 -0.54 0.92 -7.37
N ASN A 52 0.01 -0.04 -8.09
CA ASN A 52 0.07 0.07 -9.54
C ASN A 52 -1.31 0.10 -10.15
N ASP A 53 -2.19 -0.70 -9.60
CA ASP A 53 -3.55 -0.76 -10.10
C ASP A 53 -4.25 0.58 -9.92
N LEU A 54 -4.07 1.18 -8.77
CA LEU A 54 -4.66 2.49 -8.52
C LEU A 54 -4.10 3.53 -9.46
N SER A 55 -2.80 3.48 -9.66
CA SER A 55 -2.15 4.41 -10.55
C SER A 55 -2.62 4.22 -11.97
N LYS A 56 -2.77 2.98 -12.37
CA LYS A 56 -3.24 2.64 -13.68
C LYS A 56 -4.64 3.15 -13.92
N LYS A 57 -5.50 2.93 -12.96
CA LYS A 57 -6.85 3.42 -13.03
C LYS A 57 -6.88 4.89 -13.27
N HIS A 58 -6.03 5.58 -12.59
CA HIS A 58 -5.93 7.01 -12.72
C HIS A 58 -5.56 7.39 -14.14
N ASN A 59 -4.59 6.68 -14.69
CA ASN A 59 -4.16 6.93 -16.05
C ASN A 59 -5.21 6.56 -17.06
N GLU A 60 -5.85 5.47 -16.84
CA GLU A 60 -6.87 5.02 -17.74
C GLU A 60 -7.99 5.99 -17.88
N LYS A 61 -8.28 6.64 -16.83
CA LYS A 61 -9.27 7.65 -16.85
C LYS A 61 -9.02 8.64 -17.94
N LYS A 62 -7.77 9.00 -18.12
CA LYS A 62 -7.38 9.91 -19.09
C LYS A 62 -7.45 9.33 -20.45
N LYS A 63 -6.89 8.18 -20.62
CA LYS A 63 -6.83 7.56 -21.85
C LYS A 63 -8.03 6.83 -22.17
N SER A 64 -8.50 6.26 -21.25
CA SER A 64 -9.63 5.47 -21.42
C SER A 64 -9.63 4.74 -22.66
N ASP A 65 -9.64 4.69 -23.19
CA ASP A 65 -9.62 4.10 -24.25
C ASP A 65 -8.71 3.33 -24.69
N ARG A 66 -8.23 3.04 -24.84
CA ARG A 66 -7.37 2.39 -25.28
C ARG A 66 -7.06 1.34 -24.97
N LYS A 67 -7.23 1.04 -24.55
CA LYS A 67 -6.87 0.16 -24.29
C LYS A 67 -7.04 -0.74 -24.02
N SER A 68 -7.31 -0.65 -23.87
CA SER A 68 -7.51 -1.33 -23.66
C SER A 68 -7.37 -2.16 -23.74
N THR A 69 -7.08 -2.40 -23.76
CA THR A 69 -6.85 -3.11 -23.83
C THR A 69 -6.67 -3.60 -23.79
#